data_e6667de7f88633c09e553d2ff432412a
#
_entry.id   e6667de7f88633c09e553d2ff432412a
#
_cell.length_a   1.000
_cell.length_b   1.000
_cell.length_c   1.000
_cell.angle_alpha   90.00
_cell.angle_beta   90.00
_cell.angle_gamma   90.00
#
_symmetry.space_group_name_H-M   'P 1'
#
loop_
_entity.id
_entity.type
_entity.pdbx_description
1 polymer ?
#
loop_
_entity_poly.entity_id
_entity_poly.type
_entity_poly.pdbx_seq_one_letter_code
_entity_poly.pdbx_strand_id
1 'polypeptide(L)'
;MEISFYDFQNLHNEEFRKEIKEIIGEIIDNNAFAEGEYNHKFEKDFAKMQGANYCALVGNGTDAIEISLEVLGIGHGDKVGIPGITFYATIEAILNRGATPVYIDINPEDGLICPESTKRMVEAHDLKAIIPVHIYGLPAPIAELEAVCNPKGVKIIEDSAQAQGTFLPSGPVGSTNNMSTFSFYPTKNLAAFGDAGAVLVPSEELYKKIKTIGNHGRGDDAMYGRNSRCDHIQAAVLYKKLEKIEEYNKSRKEVATLYHQNLEGSKVKTLPTKYLQTSSWHLYPVQCESAEVRESLANLLSEKGVSTTPFYAEALSEMTPFKGHEGEDEKAKAFAGRTLCLPISAFTTKEQIEYICNIIKSV
;
A
#
# COMPACT_ATOMS: atom_id res chain seq x y z
N MET A 1 20.12 -22.35 -4.18
CA MET A 1 18.87 -21.97 -4.90
C MET A 1 18.82 -20.46 -4.95
N GLU A 2 18.61 -19.86 -6.11
CA GLU A 2 18.47 -18.40 -6.22
C GLU A 2 16.98 -18.04 -6.09
N ILE A 3 16.63 -17.19 -5.11
CA ILE A 3 15.25 -16.75 -4.85
C ILE A 3 15.23 -15.22 -4.78
N SER A 4 14.69 -14.60 -5.84
CA SER A 4 14.55 -13.15 -5.93
C SER A 4 13.42 -12.65 -5.01
N PHE A 5 13.54 -11.42 -4.51
CA PHE A 5 12.49 -10.80 -3.70
C PHE A 5 11.20 -10.52 -4.49
N TYR A 6 11.34 -10.11 -5.76
CA TYR A 6 10.22 -9.94 -6.69
C TYR A 6 10.34 -10.92 -7.86
N ASP A 7 9.25 -11.58 -8.22
CA ASP A 7 9.19 -12.56 -9.31
C ASP A 7 8.50 -11.99 -10.56
N PHE A 8 9.21 -11.07 -11.23
CA PHE A 8 8.71 -10.47 -12.47
C PHE A 8 8.67 -11.42 -13.66
N GLN A 9 9.50 -12.47 -13.68
CA GLN A 9 9.57 -13.39 -14.80
C GLN A 9 8.29 -14.24 -14.94
N ASN A 10 7.81 -14.78 -13.82
CA ASN A 10 6.58 -15.56 -13.80
C ASN A 10 5.35 -14.67 -13.91
N LEU A 11 5.37 -13.47 -13.28
CA LEU A 11 4.29 -12.49 -13.41
C LEU A 11 4.10 -12.01 -14.86
N HIS A 12 5.19 -11.87 -15.61
CA HIS A 12 5.19 -11.43 -17.00
C HIS A 12 5.64 -12.59 -17.90
N ASN A 13 4.89 -13.70 -17.90
CA ASN A 13 5.16 -14.87 -18.74
C ASN A 13 5.05 -14.54 -20.23
N GLU A 14 5.40 -15.49 -21.10
CA GLU A 14 5.44 -15.28 -22.54
C GLU A 14 4.07 -14.92 -23.13
N GLU A 15 3.01 -15.57 -22.67
CA GLU A 15 1.63 -15.33 -23.11
C GLU A 15 1.20 -13.89 -22.78
N PHE A 16 1.38 -13.47 -21.50
CA PHE A 16 1.08 -12.10 -21.10
C PHE A 16 1.89 -11.07 -21.87
N ARG A 17 3.20 -11.32 -22.09
CA ARG A 17 4.06 -10.40 -22.88
C ARG A 17 3.62 -10.27 -24.32
N LYS A 18 3.12 -11.34 -24.93
CA LYS A 18 2.60 -11.31 -26.30
C LYS A 18 1.32 -10.48 -26.36
N GLU A 19 0.36 -10.79 -25.51
CA GLU A 19 -0.92 -10.09 -25.44
C GLU A 19 -0.76 -8.59 -25.20
N ILE A 20 0.07 -8.19 -24.23
CA ILE A 20 0.23 -6.77 -23.90
C ILE A 20 0.95 -6.00 -25.02
N LYS A 21 1.85 -6.64 -25.78
CA LYS A 21 2.48 -6.03 -26.96
C LYS A 21 1.48 -5.77 -28.08
N GLU A 22 0.52 -6.68 -28.28
CA GLU A 22 -0.57 -6.50 -29.26
C GLU A 22 -1.45 -5.31 -28.85
N ILE A 23 -1.87 -5.23 -27.61
CA ILE A 23 -2.68 -4.10 -27.09
C ILE A 23 -1.93 -2.77 -27.20
N ILE A 24 -0.64 -2.73 -26.82
CA ILE A 24 0.18 -1.52 -26.94
C ILE A 24 0.34 -1.13 -28.43
N GLY A 25 0.47 -2.09 -29.33
CA GLY A 25 0.49 -1.85 -30.77
C GLY A 25 -0.78 -1.16 -31.24
N GLU A 26 -1.96 -1.64 -30.84
CA GLU A 26 -3.24 -1.02 -31.17
C GLU A 26 -3.37 0.42 -30.62
N ILE A 27 -2.87 0.66 -29.38
CA ILE A 27 -2.86 2.02 -28.78
C ILE A 27 -1.99 2.96 -29.61
N ILE A 28 -0.83 2.49 -30.09
CA ILE A 28 0.08 3.25 -30.94
C ILE A 28 -0.57 3.57 -32.28
N ASP A 29 -1.16 2.56 -32.95
CA ASP A 29 -1.79 2.71 -34.26
C ASP A 29 -2.97 3.71 -34.21
N ASN A 30 -3.69 3.75 -33.09
CA ASN A 30 -4.81 4.65 -32.87
C ASN A 30 -4.42 6.03 -32.27
N ASN A 31 -3.13 6.26 -31.94
CA ASN A 31 -2.62 7.48 -31.32
C ASN A 31 -3.36 7.87 -30.01
N ALA A 32 -3.82 6.88 -29.23
CA ALA A 32 -4.61 7.06 -28.01
C ALA A 32 -3.73 6.95 -26.75
N PHE A 33 -2.75 7.85 -26.53
CA PHE A 33 -1.69 7.66 -25.55
C PHE A 33 -2.05 8.06 -24.11
N ALA A 34 -2.73 9.19 -23.94
CA ALA A 34 -2.92 9.80 -22.61
C ALA A 34 -4.16 9.29 -21.88
N GLU A 35 -5.27 9.09 -22.59
CA GLU A 35 -6.52 8.56 -22.05
C GLU A 35 -7.26 7.78 -23.13
N GLY A 36 -7.95 6.71 -22.74
CA GLY A 36 -8.69 5.86 -23.67
C GLY A 36 -9.60 4.88 -22.94
N GLU A 37 -10.08 3.89 -23.69
CA GLU A 37 -11.07 2.93 -23.17
C GLU A 37 -10.59 2.13 -21.95
N TYR A 38 -9.29 1.78 -21.89
CA TYR A 38 -8.75 1.00 -20.78
C TYR A 38 -8.76 1.77 -19.46
N ASN A 39 -8.65 3.12 -19.49
CA ASN A 39 -8.79 3.93 -18.28
C ASN A 39 -10.19 3.75 -17.67
N HIS A 40 -11.24 3.88 -18.48
CA HIS A 40 -12.63 3.75 -18.04
C HIS A 40 -12.98 2.31 -17.62
N LYS A 41 -12.52 1.31 -18.38
CA LYS A 41 -12.72 -0.11 -18.05
C LYS A 41 -12.06 -0.44 -16.71
N PHE A 42 -10.82 -0.02 -16.51
CA PHE A 42 -10.10 -0.27 -15.27
C PHE A 42 -10.73 0.46 -14.08
N GLU A 43 -11.04 1.76 -14.21
CA GLU A 43 -11.70 2.52 -13.14
C GLU A 43 -13.00 1.82 -12.67
N LYS A 44 -13.83 1.37 -13.62
CA LYS A 44 -15.08 0.67 -13.33
C LYS A 44 -14.87 -0.67 -12.61
N ASP A 45 -13.98 -1.51 -13.15
CA ASP A 45 -13.82 -2.88 -12.67
C ASP A 45 -13.00 -2.92 -11.38
N PHE A 46 -12.02 -2.01 -11.20
CA PHE A 46 -11.28 -1.88 -9.96
C PHE A 46 -12.15 -1.33 -8.83
N ALA A 47 -12.99 -0.32 -9.09
CA ALA A 47 -13.98 0.15 -8.12
C ALA A 47 -14.90 -0.99 -7.67
N LYS A 48 -15.42 -1.78 -8.62
CA LYS A 48 -16.26 -2.95 -8.32
C LYS A 48 -15.53 -3.99 -7.47
N MET A 49 -14.28 -4.33 -7.82
CA MET A 49 -13.47 -5.30 -7.07
C MET A 49 -13.24 -4.86 -5.63
N GLN A 50 -12.98 -3.58 -5.43
CA GLN A 50 -12.70 -2.99 -4.11
C GLN A 50 -13.97 -2.53 -3.38
N GLY A 51 -15.17 -2.76 -3.93
CA GLY A 51 -16.44 -2.42 -3.30
C GLY A 51 -16.73 -0.91 -3.20
N ALA A 52 -16.02 -0.09 -3.99
CA ALA A 52 -16.21 1.36 -4.02
C ALA A 52 -17.23 1.80 -5.10
N ASN A 53 -17.80 3.00 -4.92
CA ASN A 53 -18.71 3.56 -5.90
C ASN A 53 -17.97 4.12 -7.12
N TYR A 54 -16.82 4.78 -6.89
CA TYR A 54 -16.04 5.44 -7.93
C TYR A 54 -14.54 5.21 -7.74
N CYS A 55 -13.83 5.10 -8.85
CA CYS A 55 -12.37 5.04 -8.92
C CYS A 55 -11.88 6.16 -9.84
N ALA A 56 -10.97 6.99 -9.38
CA ALA A 56 -10.29 7.99 -10.20
C ALA A 56 -8.82 7.60 -10.36
N LEU A 57 -8.38 7.28 -11.57
CA LEU A 57 -6.98 7.06 -11.91
C LEU A 57 -6.18 8.37 -11.83
N VAL A 58 -4.99 8.30 -11.27
CA VAL A 58 -4.02 9.38 -11.11
C VAL A 58 -2.61 8.91 -11.48
N GLY A 59 -1.62 9.81 -11.50
CA GLY A 59 -0.26 9.54 -11.95
C GLY A 59 0.52 8.54 -11.11
N ASN A 60 0.30 8.52 -9.80
CA ASN A 60 0.99 7.62 -8.84
C ASN A 60 0.29 7.62 -7.48
N GLY A 61 0.79 6.81 -6.55
CA GLY A 61 0.23 6.70 -5.20
C GLY A 61 0.44 7.95 -4.33
N THR A 62 1.55 8.67 -4.49
CA THR A 62 1.83 9.93 -3.76
C THR A 62 0.82 11.00 -4.16
N ASP A 63 0.61 11.18 -5.47
CA ASP A 63 -0.42 12.08 -6.00
C ASP A 63 -1.82 11.72 -5.50
N ALA A 64 -2.12 10.41 -5.38
CA ALA A 64 -3.40 9.95 -4.86
C ALA A 64 -3.65 10.48 -3.44
N ILE A 65 -2.64 10.45 -2.56
CA ILE A 65 -2.74 10.97 -1.19
C ILE A 65 -2.80 12.50 -1.21
N GLU A 66 -1.92 13.18 -1.98
CA GLU A 66 -1.91 14.65 -2.08
C GLU A 66 -3.24 15.20 -2.58
N ILE A 67 -3.79 14.62 -3.64
CA ILE A 67 -5.07 15.04 -4.22
C ILE A 67 -6.22 14.78 -3.22
N SER A 68 -6.16 13.68 -2.47
CA SER A 68 -7.15 13.39 -1.42
C SER A 68 -7.13 14.43 -0.31
N LEU A 69 -5.95 14.85 0.15
CA LEU A 69 -5.79 15.94 1.11
C LEU A 69 -6.34 17.25 0.52
N GLU A 70 -6.02 17.54 -0.74
CA GLU A 70 -6.47 18.75 -1.44
C GLU A 70 -8.00 18.85 -1.56
N VAL A 71 -8.64 17.75 -1.95
CA VAL A 71 -10.11 17.65 -2.07
C VAL A 71 -10.81 17.87 -0.74
N LEU A 72 -10.18 17.45 0.37
CA LEU A 72 -10.66 17.68 1.74
C LEU A 72 -10.34 19.08 2.28
N GLY A 73 -9.65 19.92 1.49
CA GLY A 73 -9.25 21.29 1.90
C GLY A 73 -8.11 21.28 2.92
N ILE A 74 -7.35 20.19 3.05
CA ILE A 74 -6.24 20.07 3.99
C ILE A 74 -4.95 20.60 3.37
N GLY A 75 -4.24 21.46 4.10
CA GLY A 75 -3.03 22.12 3.63
C GLY A 75 -2.30 22.92 4.70
N HIS A 76 -1.79 24.09 4.34
CA HIS A 76 -0.94 24.90 5.21
C HIS A 76 -1.61 25.24 6.55
N GLY A 77 -0.91 24.91 7.64
CA GLY A 77 -1.38 25.10 9.02
C GLY A 77 -2.19 23.95 9.60
N ASP A 78 -2.60 22.98 8.78
CA ASP A 78 -3.34 21.80 9.25
C ASP A 78 -2.38 20.71 9.77
N LYS A 79 -2.86 19.90 10.72
CA LYS A 79 -2.13 18.76 11.22
C LYS A 79 -2.77 17.45 10.74
N VAL A 80 -1.93 16.47 10.32
CA VAL A 80 -2.37 15.17 9.80
C VAL A 80 -1.64 14.04 10.52
N GLY A 81 -2.39 13.11 11.12
CA GLY A 81 -1.84 11.96 11.82
C GLY A 81 -1.44 10.83 10.88
N ILE A 82 -0.26 10.23 11.10
CA ILE A 82 0.26 9.10 10.30
C ILE A 82 0.95 8.07 11.20
N PRO A 83 0.97 6.76 10.83
CA PRO A 83 1.77 5.80 11.55
C PRO A 83 3.26 6.09 11.37
N GLY A 84 4.06 5.83 12.43
CA GLY A 84 5.53 5.98 12.39
C GLY A 84 6.24 5.04 11.40
N ILE A 85 5.54 3.99 10.94
CA ILE A 85 6.04 3.06 9.91
C ILE A 85 5.14 3.13 8.68
N THR A 86 5.68 3.66 7.59
CA THR A 86 5.07 3.62 6.26
C THR A 86 6.13 3.95 5.21
N PHE A 87 5.76 3.93 3.94
CA PHE A 87 6.58 4.45 2.86
C PHE A 87 6.60 5.99 2.87
N TYR A 88 7.66 6.58 2.35
CA TYR A 88 7.87 8.05 2.33
C TYR A 88 6.69 8.83 1.74
N ALA A 89 6.02 8.27 0.73
CA ALA A 89 4.90 8.91 0.06
C ALA A 89 3.82 9.43 1.01
N THR A 90 3.55 8.70 2.12
CA THR A 90 2.52 9.09 3.07
C THR A 90 2.86 10.41 3.78
N ILE A 91 4.11 10.59 4.22
CA ILE A 91 4.55 11.83 4.87
C ILE A 91 4.86 12.94 3.85
N GLU A 92 5.44 12.59 2.70
CA GLU A 92 5.75 13.53 1.62
C GLU A 92 4.49 14.23 1.11
N ALA A 93 3.39 13.50 0.94
CA ALA A 93 2.11 14.06 0.52
C ALA A 93 1.59 15.14 1.49
N ILE A 94 1.77 14.93 2.80
CA ILE A 94 1.39 15.92 3.83
C ILE A 94 2.28 17.17 3.72
N LEU A 95 3.59 16.96 3.65
CA LEU A 95 4.58 18.06 3.57
C LEU A 95 4.41 18.86 2.28
N ASN A 96 4.17 18.22 1.14
CA ASN A 96 3.92 18.86 -0.14
C ASN A 96 2.64 19.73 -0.13
N ARG A 97 1.65 19.37 0.69
CA ARG A 97 0.45 20.17 0.93
C ARG A 97 0.68 21.33 1.92
N GLY A 98 1.88 21.46 2.51
CA GLY A 98 2.20 22.43 3.55
C GLY A 98 1.54 22.13 4.90
N ALA A 99 0.98 20.94 5.07
CA ALA A 99 0.45 20.45 6.34
C ALA A 99 1.57 19.87 7.22
N THR A 100 1.29 19.71 8.50
CA THR A 100 2.24 19.21 9.49
C THR A 100 1.89 17.75 9.87
N PRO A 101 2.79 16.79 9.66
CA PRO A 101 2.57 15.43 10.11
C PRO A 101 2.66 15.32 11.64
N VAL A 102 1.83 14.45 12.23
CA VAL A 102 1.87 14.06 13.64
C VAL A 102 1.98 12.55 13.69
N TYR A 103 3.02 12.01 14.33
CA TYR A 103 3.20 10.57 14.45
C TYR A 103 2.19 9.94 15.39
N ILE A 104 1.62 8.83 14.97
CA ILE A 104 0.73 7.96 15.73
C ILE A 104 1.41 6.61 15.85
N ASP A 105 1.53 6.10 17.08
CA ASP A 105 2.20 4.84 17.31
C ASP A 105 1.42 3.64 16.76
N ILE A 106 2.08 2.52 16.63
CA ILE A 106 1.55 1.30 16.04
C ILE A 106 1.24 0.23 17.08
N ASN A 107 0.52 -0.80 16.67
CA ASN A 107 0.44 -2.05 17.40
C ASN A 107 1.72 -2.86 17.14
N PRO A 108 2.49 -3.22 18.18
CA PRO A 108 3.78 -3.91 18.02
C PRO A 108 3.66 -5.36 17.53
N GLU A 109 2.45 -5.93 17.44
CA GLU A 109 2.24 -7.29 16.93
C GLU A 109 2.10 -7.35 15.42
N ASP A 110 1.60 -6.28 14.78
CA ASP A 110 1.28 -6.29 13.36
C ASP A 110 1.76 -5.07 12.56
N GLY A 111 2.24 -4.02 13.25
CA GLY A 111 2.72 -2.80 12.60
C GLY A 111 1.63 -1.84 12.12
N LEU A 112 0.36 -2.16 12.36
CA LEU A 112 -0.77 -1.29 12.00
C LEU A 112 -0.91 -0.12 12.98
N ILE A 113 -1.44 1.01 12.51
CA ILE A 113 -1.75 2.16 13.34
C ILE A 113 -2.60 1.76 14.56
N CYS A 114 -2.24 2.25 15.75
CA CYS A 114 -2.87 1.88 17.01
C CYS A 114 -4.06 2.80 17.34
N PRO A 115 -5.30 2.29 17.49
CA PRO A 115 -6.47 3.10 17.82
C PRO A 115 -6.33 3.88 19.13
N GLU A 116 -5.70 3.31 20.15
CA GLU A 116 -5.48 3.96 21.45
C GLU A 116 -4.48 5.12 21.32
N SER A 117 -3.41 4.97 20.54
CA SER A 117 -2.49 6.07 20.23
C SER A 117 -3.20 7.12 19.37
N THR A 118 -4.00 6.70 18.37
CA THR A 118 -4.81 7.62 17.57
C THR A 118 -5.72 8.48 18.45
N LYS A 119 -6.39 7.88 19.42
CA LYS A 119 -7.26 8.60 20.35
C LYS A 119 -6.47 9.67 21.12
N ARG A 120 -5.31 9.33 21.69
CA ARG A 120 -4.47 10.30 22.40
C ARG A 120 -4.02 11.45 21.49
N MET A 121 -3.63 11.14 20.26
CA MET A 121 -3.16 12.18 19.32
C MET A 121 -4.30 13.07 18.83
N VAL A 122 -5.50 12.53 18.61
CA VAL A 122 -6.72 13.31 18.29
C VAL A 122 -7.12 14.22 19.45
N GLU A 123 -6.93 13.79 20.70
CA GLU A 123 -7.22 14.59 21.90
C GLU A 123 -6.15 15.67 22.17
N ALA A 124 -4.88 15.38 21.87
CA ALA A 124 -3.75 16.27 22.16
C ALA A 124 -3.49 17.30 21.04
N HIS A 125 -3.87 17.00 19.80
CA HIS A 125 -3.61 17.81 18.63
C HIS A 125 -4.92 18.10 17.86
N ASP A 126 -5.01 19.28 17.22
CA ASP A 126 -6.12 19.62 16.32
C ASP A 126 -5.91 18.94 14.95
N LEU A 127 -6.02 17.61 14.92
CA LEU A 127 -5.86 16.86 13.67
C LEU A 127 -7.04 17.13 12.75
N LYS A 128 -6.77 17.43 11.48
CA LYS A 128 -7.80 17.55 10.42
C LYS A 128 -8.06 16.21 9.72
N ALA A 129 -7.03 15.36 9.64
CA ALA A 129 -7.15 14.00 9.13
C ALA A 129 -6.15 13.07 9.81
N ILE A 130 -6.38 11.77 9.60
CA ILE A 130 -5.37 10.72 9.78
C ILE A 130 -5.22 9.93 8.46
N ILE A 131 -4.04 9.36 8.25
CA ILE A 131 -3.77 8.47 7.10
C ILE A 131 -3.34 7.10 7.64
N PRO A 132 -4.29 6.21 8.01
CA PRO A 132 -3.96 4.83 8.33
C PRO A 132 -3.42 4.12 7.08
N VAL A 133 -2.40 3.29 7.28
CA VAL A 133 -1.78 2.52 6.19
C VAL A 133 -2.12 1.05 6.35
N HIS A 134 -2.61 0.44 5.28
CA HIS A 134 -2.81 -1.02 5.19
C HIS A 134 -1.47 -1.71 4.88
N ILE A 135 -0.51 -1.52 5.79
CA ILE A 135 0.89 -1.94 5.59
C ILE A 135 0.99 -3.45 5.37
N TYR A 136 1.91 -3.89 4.51
CA TYR A 136 2.12 -5.29 4.11
C TYR A 136 0.93 -5.95 3.41
N GLY A 137 -0.16 -5.21 3.16
CA GLY A 137 -1.44 -5.72 2.69
C GLY A 137 -2.37 -6.17 3.81
N LEU A 138 -2.06 -5.85 5.07
CA LEU A 138 -2.93 -6.11 6.23
C LEU A 138 -4.07 -5.10 6.30
N PRO A 139 -5.27 -5.50 6.74
CA PRO A 139 -6.36 -4.56 6.97
C PRO A 139 -6.10 -3.72 8.23
N ALA A 140 -5.97 -2.39 8.08
CA ALA A 140 -5.94 -1.47 9.22
C ALA A 140 -7.28 -1.49 9.99
N PRO A 141 -7.30 -1.16 11.28
CA PRO A 141 -8.50 -1.23 12.14
C PRO A 141 -9.44 -0.03 11.89
N ILE A 142 -9.98 0.09 10.67
CA ILE A 142 -10.72 1.28 10.21
C ILE A 142 -11.94 1.57 11.08
N ALA A 143 -12.71 0.55 11.46
CA ALA A 143 -13.91 0.76 12.28
C ALA A 143 -13.57 1.38 13.64
N GLU A 144 -12.49 0.96 14.28
CA GLU A 144 -12.01 1.50 15.56
C GLU A 144 -11.47 2.94 15.38
N LEU A 145 -10.80 3.21 14.25
CA LEU A 145 -10.33 4.56 13.91
C LEU A 145 -11.50 5.52 13.63
N GLU A 146 -12.53 5.05 12.92
CA GLU A 146 -13.77 5.82 12.68
C GLU A 146 -14.48 6.17 14.00
N ALA A 147 -14.53 5.24 14.94
CA ALA A 147 -15.12 5.50 16.26
C ALA A 147 -14.37 6.59 17.05
N VAL A 148 -13.07 6.74 16.82
CA VAL A 148 -12.24 7.81 17.42
C VAL A 148 -12.37 9.13 16.66
N CYS A 149 -12.29 9.09 15.33
CA CYS A 149 -12.13 10.25 14.47
C CYS A 149 -13.46 10.97 14.16
N ASN A 150 -14.51 10.21 13.82
CA ASN A 150 -15.78 10.79 13.37
C ASN A 150 -16.44 11.74 14.37
N PRO A 151 -16.48 11.44 15.71
CA PRO A 151 -17.05 12.36 16.71
C PRO A 151 -16.30 13.70 16.83
N LYS A 152 -15.05 13.74 16.35
CA LYS A 152 -14.19 14.94 16.37
C LYS A 152 -14.11 15.64 15.01
N GLY A 153 -14.78 15.10 13.98
CA GLY A 153 -14.73 15.64 12.62
C GLY A 153 -13.41 15.39 11.89
N VAL A 154 -12.51 14.56 12.44
CA VAL A 154 -11.23 14.18 11.83
C VAL A 154 -11.49 13.25 10.65
N LYS A 155 -10.95 13.59 9.47
CA LYS A 155 -11.12 12.80 8.25
C LYS A 155 -10.18 11.60 8.23
N ILE A 156 -10.56 10.55 7.51
CA ILE A 156 -9.72 9.38 7.28
C ILE A 156 -9.43 9.27 5.79
N ILE A 157 -8.15 9.14 5.43
CA ILE A 157 -7.67 8.78 4.09
C ILE A 157 -6.92 7.46 4.24
N GLU A 158 -7.44 6.38 3.69
CA GLU A 158 -6.81 5.07 3.77
C GLU A 158 -5.67 4.96 2.75
N ASP A 159 -4.41 4.84 3.21
CA ASP A 159 -3.30 4.50 2.33
C ASP A 159 -3.32 2.99 2.08
N SER A 160 -3.88 2.62 0.95
CA SER A 160 -4.09 1.25 0.49
C SER A 160 -3.09 0.82 -0.59
N ALA A 161 -1.94 1.53 -0.70
CA ALA A 161 -0.91 1.26 -1.70
C ALA A 161 -0.38 -0.18 -1.70
N GLN A 162 -0.59 -0.93 -0.63
CA GLN A 162 -0.18 -2.33 -0.46
C GLN A 162 -1.37 -3.29 -0.33
N ALA A 163 -2.62 -2.85 -0.53
CA ALA A 163 -3.81 -3.57 -0.08
C ALA A 163 -4.82 -3.93 -1.20
N GLN A 164 -4.33 -4.08 -2.44
CA GLN A 164 -5.19 -4.51 -3.56
C GLN A 164 -5.76 -5.91 -3.29
N GLY A 165 -7.08 -5.99 -3.04
CA GLY A 165 -7.78 -7.23 -2.69
C GLY A 165 -7.65 -7.66 -1.24
N THR A 166 -7.31 -6.75 -0.32
CA THR A 166 -7.42 -6.93 1.13
C THR A 166 -8.85 -6.72 1.59
N PHE A 167 -9.28 -7.47 2.60
CA PHE A 167 -10.61 -7.43 3.18
C PHE A 167 -10.59 -6.91 4.62
N LEU A 168 -11.39 -5.88 4.88
CA LEU A 168 -11.82 -5.47 6.21
C LEU A 168 -12.95 -6.38 6.70
N PRO A 169 -13.32 -6.38 7.98
CA PRO A 169 -14.52 -7.07 8.47
C PRO A 169 -15.81 -6.62 7.76
N SER A 170 -15.87 -5.38 7.29
CA SER A 170 -17.02 -4.77 6.59
C SER A 170 -17.07 -5.05 5.08
N GLY A 171 -15.98 -5.52 4.48
CA GLY A 171 -15.88 -5.74 3.03
C GLY A 171 -14.46 -5.48 2.49
N PRO A 172 -14.26 -5.38 1.17
CA PRO A 172 -12.97 -5.05 0.60
C PRO A 172 -12.46 -3.68 1.07
N VAL A 173 -11.14 -3.50 1.15
CA VAL A 173 -10.53 -2.17 1.34
C VAL A 173 -10.98 -1.26 0.19
N GLY A 174 -11.52 -0.09 0.52
CA GLY A 174 -12.18 0.82 -0.45
C GLY A 174 -13.71 0.82 -0.39
N SER A 175 -14.31 -0.15 0.33
CA SER A 175 -15.78 -0.21 0.53
C SER A 175 -16.28 0.67 1.68
N THR A 176 -15.40 1.38 2.37
CA THR A 176 -15.73 2.32 3.43
C THR A 176 -16.25 3.65 2.86
N ASN A 177 -16.75 4.53 3.72
CA ASN A 177 -17.10 5.90 3.31
C ASN A 177 -15.90 6.86 3.29
N ASN A 178 -14.69 6.35 3.56
CA ASN A 178 -13.45 7.11 3.48
C ASN A 178 -12.93 7.16 2.04
N MET A 179 -11.96 8.03 1.78
CA MET A 179 -11.16 7.94 0.56
C MET A 179 -10.07 6.90 0.75
N SER A 180 -9.86 6.03 -0.26
CA SER A 180 -8.79 5.03 -0.25
C SER A 180 -7.86 5.23 -1.43
N THR A 181 -6.56 5.36 -1.16
CA THR A 181 -5.53 5.68 -2.15
C THR A 181 -4.72 4.44 -2.50
N PHE A 182 -4.46 4.23 -3.77
CA PHE A 182 -3.74 3.06 -4.29
C PHE A 182 -2.53 3.47 -5.12
N SER A 183 -1.49 2.65 -5.04
CA SER A 183 -0.32 2.71 -5.91
C SER A 183 -0.31 1.47 -6.80
N PHE A 184 0.00 1.66 -8.06
CA PHE A 184 0.22 0.60 -9.03
C PHE A 184 1.68 0.58 -9.52
N TYR A 185 2.62 1.04 -8.69
CA TYR A 185 4.04 0.94 -8.95
C TYR A 185 4.42 -0.52 -9.27
N PRO A 186 5.41 -0.79 -10.14
CA PRO A 186 5.72 -2.13 -10.66
C PRO A 186 5.87 -3.26 -9.65
N THR A 187 6.20 -2.97 -8.39
CA THR A 187 6.34 -3.98 -7.33
C THR A 187 5.03 -4.32 -6.61
N LYS A 188 3.94 -3.59 -6.86
CA LYS A 188 2.66 -3.83 -6.19
C LYS A 188 1.98 -5.10 -6.70
N ASN A 189 1.04 -5.66 -5.90
CA ASN A 189 0.30 -6.87 -6.28
C ASN A 189 -0.45 -6.71 -7.60
N LEU A 190 -1.05 -5.54 -7.80
CA LEU A 190 -1.59 -5.08 -9.07
C LEU A 190 -0.73 -3.90 -9.52
N ALA A 191 0.00 -4.06 -10.62
CA ALA A 191 1.07 -3.14 -10.98
C ALA A 191 1.07 -2.79 -12.47
N ALA A 192 1.28 -1.51 -12.77
CA ALA A 192 1.55 -0.99 -14.11
C ALA A 192 2.98 -1.36 -14.59
N PHE A 193 3.36 -0.93 -15.78
CA PHE A 193 4.73 -0.96 -16.29
C PHE A 193 5.48 0.37 -16.07
N GLY A 194 5.07 1.11 -15.08
CA GLY A 194 5.59 2.40 -14.68
C GLY A 194 4.77 2.93 -13.51
N ASP A 195 4.67 4.24 -13.38
CA ASP A 195 3.88 4.85 -12.34
C ASP A 195 2.39 4.87 -12.73
N ALA A 196 1.55 4.58 -11.76
CA ALA A 196 0.11 4.78 -11.78
C ALA A 196 -0.43 4.71 -10.35
N GLY A 197 -1.58 5.34 -10.12
CA GLY A 197 -2.30 5.32 -8.86
C GLY A 197 -3.78 5.49 -9.05
N ALA A 198 -4.54 5.34 -7.98
CA ALA A 198 -5.97 5.62 -7.97
C ALA A 198 -6.44 6.14 -6.62
N VAL A 199 -7.56 6.85 -6.64
CA VAL A 199 -8.34 7.20 -5.45
C VAL A 199 -9.73 6.59 -5.59
N LEU A 200 -10.12 5.77 -4.63
CA LEU A 200 -11.49 5.28 -4.49
C LEU A 200 -12.27 6.24 -3.61
N VAL A 201 -13.48 6.59 -4.04
CA VAL A 201 -14.32 7.57 -3.33
C VAL A 201 -15.80 7.15 -3.31
N PRO A 202 -16.54 7.57 -2.26
CA PRO A 202 -17.94 7.20 -2.10
C PRO A 202 -18.91 8.01 -2.97
N SER A 203 -18.52 9.18 -3.50
CA SER A 203 -19.42 10.07 -4.23
C SER A 203 -18.90 10.52 -5.57
N GLU A 204 -19.82 10.80 -6.51
CA GLU A 204 -19.51 11.33 -7.83
C GLU A 204 -18.89 12.74 -7.76
N GLU A 205 -19.28 13.54 -6.78
CA GLU A 205 -18.71 14.86 -6.55
C GLU A 205 -17.20 14.79 -6.28
N LEU A 206 -16.79 13.91 -5.37
CA LEU A 206 -15.36 13.70 -5.06
C LEU A 206 -14.62 13.15 -6.28
N TYR A 207 -15.20 12.21 -7.01
CA TYR A 207 -14.64 11.68 -8.25
C TYR A 207 -14.35 12.80 -9.26
N LYS A 208 -15.34 13.64 -9.53
CA LYS A 208 -15.20 14.77 -10.46
C LYS A 208 -14.12 15.75 -10.02
N LYS A 209 -14.09 16.11 -8.73
CA LYS A 209 -13.04 16.98 -8.19
C LYS A 209 -11.65 16.43 -8.40
N ILE A 210 -11.43 15.12 -8.10
CA ILE A 210 -10.14 14.46 -8.29
C ILE A 210 -9.73 14.48 -9.76
N LYS A 211 -10.63 14.12 -10.67
CA LYS A 211 -10.37 14.15 -12.13
C LYS A 211 -10.05 15.57 -12.61
N THR A 212 -10.76 16.58 -12.12
CA THR A 212 -10.51 17.99 -12.44
C THR A 212 -9.13 18.43 -11.97
N ILE A 213 -8.78 18.19 -10.70
CA ILE A 213 -7.46 18.50 -10.14
C ILE A 213 -6.35 17.81 -10.92
N GLY A 214 -6.48 16.50 -11.19
CA GLY A 214 -5.49 15.71 -11.94
C GLY A 214 -5.33 16.14 -13.40
N ASN A 215 -6.29 16.88 -13.96
CA ASN A 215 -6.25 17.41 -15.32
C ASN A 215 -6.07 18.94 -15.36
N HIS A 216 -5.11 19.46 -14.61
CA HIS A 216 -4.77 20.90 -14.55
C HIS A 216 -5.91 21.80 -14.07
N GLY A 217 -6.87 21.27 -13.34
CA GLY A 217 -8.05 22.03 -12.89
C GLY A 217 -9.01 22.42 -14.01
N ARG A 218 -8.96 21.74 -15.16
CA ARG A 218 -9.83 22.05 -16.32
C ARG A 218 -11.20 21.38 -16.15
N GLY A 219 -12.25 22.10 -16.51
CA GLY A 219 -13.65 21.63 -16.46
C GLY A 219 -14.59 22.80 -16.21
N ASP A 220 -15.87 22.47 -15.99
CA ASP A 220 -16.93 23.47 -15.75
C ASP A 220 -16.68 24.24 -14.44
N ASP A 221 -16.14 23.56 -13.43
CA ASP A 221 -15.72 24.13 -12.15
C ASP A 221 -14.20 24.32 -12.12
N ALA A 222 -13.64 25.14 -13.00
CA ALA A 222 -12.21 25.36 -13.12
C ALA A 222 -11.58 25.78 -11.80
N MET A 223 -10.50 25.10 -11.41
CA MET A 223 -9.76 25.32 -10.17
C MET A 223 -8.26 25.18 -10.39
N TYR A 224 -7.45 25.46 -9.38
CA TYR A 224 -6.05 25.12 -9.42
C TYR A 224 -5.88 23.59 -9.44
N GLY A 225 -4.99 23.08 -10.29
CA GLY A 225 -4.77 21.65 -10.44
C GLY A 225 -3.35 21.33 -10.90
N ARG A 226 -3.12 20.06 -11.20
CA ARG A 226 -1.83 19.51 -11.60
C ARG A 226 -1.96 18.50 -12.74
N ASN A 227 -0.87 18.07 -13.32
CA ASN A 227 -0.86 16.92 -14.20
C ASN A 227 -0.70 15.64 -13.36
N SER A 228 -1.78 14.93 -13.14
CA SER A 228 -1.77 13.62 -12.47
C SER A 228 -2.82 12.72 -13.09
N ARG A 229 -2.41 11.99 -14.12
CA ARG A 229 -3.25 11.06 -14.89
C ARG A 229 -2.50 9.75 -15.08
N CYS A 230 -3.24 8.66 -15.22
CA CYS A 230 -2.68 7.39 -15.65
C CYS A 230 -2.73 7.32 -17.18
N ASP A 231 -1.59 7.15 -17.83
CA ASP A 231 -1.52 6.99 -19.28
C ASP A 231 -2.27 5.74 -19.74
N HIS A 232 -2.85 5.78 -20.94
CA HIS A 232 -3.66 4.70 -21.49
C HIS A 232 -2.91 3.36 -21.57
N ILE A 233 -1.61 3.40 -21.89
CA ILE A 233 -0.75 2.21 -21.90
C ILE A 233 -0.68 1.57 -20.50
N GLN A 234 -0.51 2.37 -19.46
CA GLN A 234 -0.48 1.85 -18.08
C GLN A 234 -1.85 1.30 -17.65
N ALA A 235 -2.92 1.99 -18.02
CA ALA A 235 -4.29 1.52 -17.77
C ALA A 235 -4.59 0.18 -18.46
N ALA A 236 -4.09 -0.03 -19.67
CA ALA A 236 -4.22 -1.29 -20.41
C ALA A 236 -3.48 -2.44 -19.71
N VAL A 237 -2.26 -2.21 -19.25
CA VAL A 237 -1.49 -3.19 -18.44
C VAL A 237 -2.22 -3.55 -17.16
N LEU A 238 -2.73 -2.53 -16.45
CA LEU A 238 -3.49 -2.73 -15.21
C LEU A 238 -4.77 -3.52 -15.45
N TYR A 239 -5.52 -3.17 -16.50
CA TYR A 239 -6.76 -3.84 -16.84
C TYR A 239 -6.54 -5.34 -17.12
N LYS A 240 -5.50 -5.69 -17.86
CA LYS A 240 -5.15 -7.09 -18.14
C LYS A 240 -4.71 -7.86 -16.88
N LYS A 241 -3.93 -7.23 -16.01
CA LYS A 241 -3.52 -7.85 -14.74
C LYS A 241 -4.67 -7.97 -13.74
N LEU A 242 -5.66 -7.07 -13.81
CA LEU A 242 -6.84 -7.12 -12.94
C LEU A 242 -7.62 -8.43 -13.10
N GLU A 243 -7.64 -9.01 -14.31
CA GLU A 243 -8.29 -10.30 -14.60
C GLU A 243 -7.74 -11.46 -13.76
N LYS A 244 -6.49 -11.36 -13.27
CA LYS A 244 -5.77 -12.40 -12.54
C LYS A 244 -5.53 -12.10 -11.04
N ILE A 245 -5.88 -10.91 -10.57
CA ILE A 245 -5.49 -10.44 -9.21
C ILE A 245 -6.08 -11.34 -8.11
N GLU A 246 -7.29 -11.84 -8.25
CA GLU A 246 -7.93 -12.71 -7.26
C GLU A 246 -7.19 -14.06 -7.15
N GLU A 247 -6.82 -14.64 -8.29
CA GLU A 247 -6.02 -15.87 -8.35
C GLU A 247 -4.65 -15.66 -7.68
N TYR A 248 -3.97 -14.56 -8.00
CA TYR A 248 -2.65 -14.25 -7.45
C TYR A 248 -2.71 -13.97 -5.93
N ASN A 249 -3.72 -13.25 -5.47
CA ASN A 249 -3.90 -13.01 -4.03
C ASN A 249 -4.27 -14.29 -3.27
N LYS A 250 -5.04 -15.21 -3.88
CA LYS A 250 -5.29 -16.53 -3.31
C LYS A 250 -3.98 -17.30 -3.13
N SER A 251 -3.14 -17.37 -4.16
CA SER A 251 -1.83 -18.02 -4.07
C SER A 251 -0.94 -17.39 -3.01
N ARG A 252 -0.89 -16.04 -2.89
CA ARG A 252 -0.14 -15.35 -1.82
C ARG A 252 -0.63 -15.72 -0.41
N LYS A 253 -1.94 -15.92 -0.22
CA LYS A 253 -2.51 -16.41 1.06
C LYS A 253 -2.07 -17.83 1.39
N GLU A 254 -2.01 -18.69 0.38
CA GLU A 254 -1.49 -20.05 0.52
C GLU A 254 0.00 -20.06 0.89
N VAL A 255 0.82 -19.23 0.20
CA VAL A 255 2.24 -19.02 0.52
C VAL A 255 2.43 -18.52 1.95
N ALA A 256 1.66 -17.49 2.35
CA ALA A 256 1.72 -16.96 3.72
C ALA A 256 1.34 -18.00 4.77
N THR A 257 0.34 -18.83 4.48
CA THR A 257 -0.06 -19.95 5.35
C THR A 257 1.06 -20.98 5.51
N LEU A 258 1.74 -21.33 4.42
CA LEU A 258 2.88 -22.25 4.46
C LEU A 258 4.06 -21.68 5.24
N TYR A 259 4.36 -20.38 5.09
CA TYR A 259 5.37 -19.72 5.90
C TYR A 259 5.02 -19.79 7.39
N HIS A 260 3.78 -19.46 7.78
CA HIS A 260 3.36 -19.53 9.18
C HIS A 260 3.56 -20.94 9.76
N GLN A 261 3.13 -21.99 9.03
CA GLN A 261 3.29 -23.37 9.46
C GLN A 261 4.75 -23.77 9.58
N ASN A 262 5.56 -23.42 8.58
CA ASN A 262 6.98 -23.79 8.56
C ASN A 262 7.86 -22.98 9.51
N LEU A 263 7.43 -21.77 9.94
CA LEU A 263 8.17 -20.95 10.91
C LEU A 263 7.74 -21.17 12.36
N GLU A 264 6.74 -22.01 12.60
CA GLU A 264 6.31 -22.37 13.96
C GLU A 264 7.50 -22.92 14.77
N GLY A 265 7.68 -22.38 15.99
CA GLY A 265 8.80 -22.74 16.88
C GLY A 265 10.17 -22.19 16.48
N SER A 266 10.29 -21.37 15.42
CA SER A 266 11.52 -20.65 15.07
C SER A 266 11.74 -19.43 15.98
N LYS A 267 12.94 -18.81 15.90
CA LYS A 267 13.28 -17.60 16.68
C LYS A 267 12.64 -16.32 16.11
N VAL A 268 12.15 -16.35 14.88
CA VAL A 268 11.43 -15.19 14.32
C VAL A 268 9.93 -15.29 14.65
N LYS A 269 9.30 -14.14 14.87
CA LYS A 269 7.85 -14.06 15.06
C LYS A 269 7.17 -13.72 13.73
N THR A 270 6.17 -14.49 13.35
CA THR A 270 5.27 -14.17 12.24
C THR A 270 4.19 -13.19 12.69
N LEU A 271 3.54 -12.53 11.72
CA LEU A 271 2.36 -11.72 12.00
C LEU A 271 1.17 -12.58 12.51
N PRO A 272 0.17 -11.98 13.18
CA PRO A 272 -0.98 -12.73 13.70
C PRO A 272 -1.74 -13.52 12.61
N THR A 273 -2.10 -14.76 12.91
CA THR A 273 -2.79 -15.70 12.00
C THR A 273 -4.17 -15.22 11.54
N LYS A 274 -4.79 -14.30 12.29
CA LYS A 274 -6.09 -13.69 11.93
C LYS A 274 -6.08 -13.01 10.55
N TYR A 275 -4.90 -12.64 10.04
CA TYR A 275 -4.74 -11.98 8.75
C TYR A 275 -4.56 -12.93 7.57
N LEU A 276 -4.37 -14.24 7.81
CA LEU A 276 -4.05 -15.20 6.75
C LEU A 276 -5.05 -15.19 5.59
N GLN A 277 -6.33 -15.00 5.87
CA GLN A 277 -7.39 -15.02 4.86
C GLN A 277 -7.83 -13.62 4.38
N THR A 278 -7.56 -12.58 5.15
CA THR A 278 -8.04 -11.22 4.86
C THR A 278 -7.01 -10.34 4.16
N SER A 279 -5.71 -10.58 4.40
CA SER A 279 -4.61 -9.84 3.79
C SER A 279 -4.38 -10.23 2.32
N SER A 280 -3.96 -9.27 1.51
CA SER A 280 -3.43 -9.51 0.16
C SER A 280 -1.95 -9.93 0.15
N TRP A 281 -1.29 -9.90 1.31
CA TRP A 281 0.10 -10.30 1.50
C TRP A 281 1.04 -9.69 0.45
N HIS A 282 1.02 -8.37 0.35
CA HIS A 282 1.96 -7.64 -0.49
C HIS A 282 3.41 -7.95 -0.09
N LEU A 283 3.66 -7.96 1.21
CA LEU A 283 4.92 -8.35 1.83
C LEU A 283 4.67 -9.39 2.92
N TYR A 284 5.68 -10.20 3.22
CA TYR A 284 5.65 -11.17 4.33
C TYR A 284 6.72 -10.82 5.35
N PRO A 285 6.44 -9.92 6.31
CA PRO A 285 7.39 -9.56 7.34
C PRO A 285 7.45 -10.61 8.45
N VAL A 286 8.66 -10.79 8.98
CA VAL A 286 8.94 -11.49 10.23
C VAL A 286 9.64 -10.54 11.19
N GLN A 287 9.43 -10.71 12.49
CA GLN A 287 10.09 -9.94 13.54
C GLN A 287 11.24 -10.76 14.15
N CYS A 288 12.44 -10.25 14.06
CA CYS A 288 13.61 -10.76 14.75
C CYS A 288 13.67 -10.29 16.20
N GLU A 289 14.52 -10.88 17.03
CA GLU A 289 14.71 -10.51 18.43
C GLU A 289 15.32 -9.10 18.57
N SER A 290 16.29 -8.78 17.71
CA SER A 290 16.94 -7.46 17.66
C SER A 290 17.34 -7.07 16.23
N ALA A 291 17.82 -5.83 16.05
CA ALA A 291 18.35 -5.34 14.77
C ALA A 291 19.58 -6.14 14.31
N GLU A 292 20.46 -6.50 15.24
CA GLU A 292 21.67 -7.29 14.95
C GLU A 292 21.30 -8.71 14.47
N VAL A 293 20.27 -9.33 15.10
CA VAL A 293 19.76 -10.64 14.66
C VAL A 293 19.14 -10.54 13.28
N ARG A 294 18.37 -9.45 13.00
CA ARG A 294 17.82 -9.19 11.67
C ARG A 294 18.91 -9.09 10.60
N GLU A 295 19.97 -8.31 10.87
CA GLU A 295 21.10 -8.15 9.92
C GLU A 295 21.84 -9.46 9.70
N SER A 296 22.13 -10.19 10.76
CA SER A 296 22.77 -11.50 10.68
C SER A 296 21.97 -12.49 9.87
N LEU A 297 20.63 -12.52 10.08
CA LEU A 297 19.72 -13.38 9.32
C LEU A 297 19.62 -12.96 7.85
N ALA A 298 19.56 -11.66 7.56
CA ALA A 298 19.52 -11.15 6.20
C ALA A 298 20.79 -11.50 5.42
N ASN A 299 21.97 -11.38 6.06
CA ASN A 299 23.25 -11.76 5.47
C ASN A 299 23.32 -13.26 5.20
N LEU A 300 22.92 -14.11 6.16
CA LEU A 300 22.89 -15.55 5.97
C LEU A 300 21.97 -15.97 4.83
N LEU A 301 20.75 -15.40 4.75
CA LEU A 301 19.83 -15.66 3.67
C LEU A 301 20.41 -15.24 2.31
N SER A 302 21.05 -14.07 2.25
CA SER A 302 21.75 -13.58 1.05
C SER A 302 22.87 -14.52 0.59
N GLU A 303 23.71 -14.99 1.51
CA GLU A 303 24.77 -15.99 1.22
C GLU A 303 24.23 -17.31 0.68
N LYS A 304 22.98 -17.65 1.03
CA LYS A 304 22.25 -18.83 0.54
C LYS A 304 21.42 -18.55 -0.71
N GLY A 305 21.57 -17.37 -1.32
CA GLY A 305 20.87 -16.97 -2.56
C GLY A 305 19.43 -16.52 -2.34
N VAL A 306 19.02 -16.16 -1.14
CA VAL A 306 17.68 -15.66 -0.82
C VAL A 306 17.70 -14.15 -0.61
N SER A 307 17.03 -13.41 -1.50
CA SER A 307 16.90 -11.95 -1.36
C SER A 307 15.84 -11.59 -0.33
N THR A 308 16.19 -10.74 0.63
CA THR A 308 15.27 -10.20 1.65
C THR A 308 15.38 -8.68 1.71
N THR A 309 14.38 -8.01 2.28
CA THR A 309 14.38 -6.54 2.42
C THR A 309 13.74 -6.13 3.75
N PRO A 310 14.37 -5.22 4.51
CA PRO A 310 13.76 -4.70 5.74
C PRO A 310 12.77 -3.56 5.40
N PHE A 311 11.53 -3.88 5.10
CA PHE A 311 10.47 -2.90 4.94
C PHE A 311 9.71 -2.70 6.28
N TYR A 312 10.00 -1.66 7.10
CA TYR A 312 11.04 -0.64 6.82
C TYR A 312 12.11 -0.76 7.89
N ALA A 313 13.37 -0.41 7.57
CA ALA A 313 14.49 -0.56 8.49
C ALA A 313 14.48 0.44 9.65
N GLU A 314 13.88 1.60 9.43
CA GLU A 314 13.80 2.73 10.37
C GLU A 314 12.38 3.27 10.40
N ALA A 315 11.94 3.82 11.52
CA ALA A 315 10.74 4.62 11.60
C ALA A 315 10.95 5.97 10.90
N LEU A 316 9.87 6.57 10.39
CA LEU A 316 9.96 7.86 9.67
C LEU A 316 10.64 8.95 10.51
N SER A 317 10.37 9.01 11.82
CA SER A 317 10.96 9.99 12.74
C SER A 317 12.48 9.85 12.92
N GLU A 318 13.06 8.70 12.60
CA GLU A 318 14.51 8.46 12.64
C GLU A 318 15.20 8.93 11.37
N MET A 319 14.45 9.08 10.28
CA MET A 319 14.98 9.50 8.98
C MET A 319 15.21 11.01 8.94
N THR A 320 16.40 11.43 8.54
CA THR A 320 16.83 12.84 8.57
C THR A 320 15.82 13.83 7.99
N PRO A 321 15.14 13.59 6.83
CA PRO A 321 14.19 14.58 6.28
C PRO A 321 12.91 14.73 7.09
N PHE A 322 12.60 13.80 8.00
CA PHE A 322 11.31 13.70 8.68
C PHE A 322 11.41 13.83 10.22
N LYS A 323 12.60 14.17 10.72
CA LYS A 323 12.83 14.42 12.15
C LYS A 323 12.15 15.69 12.63
N GLY A 324 11.80 15.70 13.93
CA GLY A 324 11.34 16.92 14.63
C GLY A 324 9.84 17.17 14.56
N HIS A 325 9.04 16.26 14.00
CA HIS A 325 7.59 16.32 14.11
C HIS A 325 7.11 15.70 15.42
N GLU A 326 5.98 16.20 15.93
CA GLU A 326 5.37 15.77 17.17
C GLU A 326 4.69 14.40 17.04
N GLY A 327 4.41 13.75 18.17
CA GLY A 327 3.61 12.52 18.25
C GLY A 327 4.24 11.39 19.02
N GLU A 328 3.72 10.18 18.83
CA GLU A 328 4.14 8.93 19.46
C GLU A 328 4.64 7.95 18.39
N ASP A 329 5.82 7.35 18.57
CA ASP A 329 6.38 6.40 17.59
C ASP A 329 7.41 5.41 18.19
N GLU A 330 7.45 5.26 19.50
CA GLU A 330 8.43 4.39 20.17
C GLU A 330 8.28 2.91 19.78
N LYS A 331 7.04 2.43 19.66
CA LYS A 331 6.78 1.06 19.17
C LYS A 331 7.11 0.92 17.68
N ALA A 332 6.88 1.98 16.90
CA ALA A 332 7.23 2.02 15.49
C ALA A 332 8.75 1.85 15.29
N LYS A 333 9.58 2.57 16.06
CA LYS A 333 11.04 2.41 16.04
C LYS A 333 11.49 1.00 16.40
N ALA A 334 10.94 0.46 17.50
CA ALA A 334 11.27 -0.89 17.95
C ALA A 334 10.83 -1.97 16.93
N PHE A 335 9.70 -1.78 16.25
CA PHE A 335 9.20 -2.70 15.24
C PHE A 335 10.05 -2.64 13.96
N ALA A 336 10.32 -1.42 13.45
CA ALA A 336 11.10 -1.20 12.24
C ALA A 336 12.50 -1.85 12.35
N GLY A 337 13.21 -1.59 13.44
CA GLY A 337 14.55 -2.13 13.67
C GLY A 337 14.65 -3.65 13.60
N ARG A 338 13.56 -4.39 13.83
CA ARG A 338 13.53 -5.86 13.88
C ARG A 338 12.85 -6.52 12.71
N THR A 339 12.26 -5.75 11.79
CA THR A 339 11.49 -6.29 10.66
C THR A 339 12.37 -6.75 9.51
N LEU A 340 12.16 -7.97 9.04
CA LEU A 340 12.73 -8.49 7.80
C LEU A 340 11.60 -9.10 6.95
N CYS A 341 11.47 -8.65 5.70
CA CYS A 341 10.49 -9.22 4.77
C CYS A 341 11.11 -10.36 3.97
N LEU A 342 10.46 -11.52 3.99
CA LEU A 342 10.80 -12.70 3.21
C LEU A 342 10.17 -12.61 1.80
N PRO A 343 10.78 -13.26 0.78
CA PRO A 343 10.22 -13.29 -0.56
C PRO A 343 8.80 -13.88 -0.55
N ILE A 344 7.87 -13.17 -1.18
CA ILE A 344 6.50 -13.66 -1.39
C ILE A 344 5.98 -13.21 -2.75
N SER A 345 5.49 -14.15 -3.53
CA SER A 345 4.82 -13.92 -4.80
C SER A 345 3.70 -14.93 -4.99
N ALA A 346 2.85 -14.72 -6.01
CA ALA A 346 1.86 -15.72 -6.41
C ALA A 346 2.47 -17.02 -6.94
N PHE A 347 3.77 -17.01 -7.24
CA PHE A 347 4.51 -18.10 -7.87
C PHE A 347 5.57 -18.72 -6.95
N THR A 348 5.64 -18.28 -5.68
CA THR A 348 6.57 -18.86 -4.69
C THR A 348 6.20 -20.32 -4.42
N THR A 349 7.15 -21.24 -4.65
CA THR A 349 6.88 -22.67 -4.53
C THR A 349 7.06 -23.18 -3.09
N LYS A 350 6.46 -24.32 -2.80
CA LYS A 350 6.61 -24.98 -1.50
C LYS A 350 8.08 -25.30 -1.17
N GLU A 351 8.84 -25.76 -2.15
CA GLU A 351 10.26 -26.07 -2.02
C GLU A 351 11.08 -24.81 -1.68
N GLN A 352 10.74 -23.65 -2.26
CA GLN A 352 11.37 -22.37 -1.92
C GLN A 352 11.07 -21.97 -0.48
N ILE A 353 9.81 -22.12 -0.04
CA ILE A 353 9.39 -21.81 1.33
C ILE A 353 10.11 -22.72 2.33
N GLU A 354 10.13 -24.02 2.10
CA GLU A 354 10.83 -24.99 2.95
C GLU A 354 12.32 -24.69 3.03
N TYR A 355 12.96 -24.33 1.92
CA TYR A 355 14.36 -23.94 1.87
C TYR A 355 14.63 -22.71 2.73
N ILE A 356 13.86 -21.64 2.60
CA ILE A 356 13.98 -20.41 3.38
C ILE A 356 13.77 -20.70 4.87
N CYS A 357 12.70 -21.42 5.22
CA CYS A 357 12.37 -21.71 6.61
C CYS A 357 13.42 -22.62 7.29
N ASN A 358 14.03 -23.55 6.56
CA ASN A 358 15.12 -24.37 7.08
C ASN A 358 16.38 -23.56 7.41
N ILE A 359 16.71 -22.56 6.59
CA ILE A 359 17.80 -21.63 6.89
C ILE A 359 17.49 -20.84 8.17
N ILE A 360 16.27 -20.29 8.29
CA ILE A 360 15.85 -19.52 9.47
C ILE A 360 15.89 -20.36 10.75
N LYS A 361 15.48 -21.63 10.68
CA LYS A 361 15.48 -22.55 11.83
C LYS A 361 16.88 -23.03 12.23
N SER A 362 17.89 -22.87 11.37
CA SER A 362 19.25 -23.28 11.67
C SER A 362 20.03 -22.26 12.53
N VAL A 363 19.43 -21.11 12.88
CA VAL A 363 20.06 -19.98 13.62
C VAL A 363 19.57 -19.85 15.09
#